data_db277f890789c6af7843a81385627f46
#
_entry.id   db277f890789c6af7843a81385627f46
#
_cell.length_a   1.000
_cell.length_b   1.000
_cell.length_c   1.000
_cell.angle_alpha   90.00
_cell.angle_beta   90.00
_cell.angle_gamma   90.00
#
_symmetry.space_group_name_H-M   'P 1'
#
loop_
_entity.id
_entity.type
_entity.pdbx_description
1 polymer ?
#
loop_
_entity_poly.entity_id
_entity_poly.type
_entity_poly.pdbx_seq_one_letter_code
_entity_poly.pdbx_strand_id
1 'polypeptide(L)' 'MLSKQTLEHLLEAQSHLRAAIKCAATNEKENIIHQLSKILLDIENTKKFEELMDMLEDRKPGSSGSFGSFLSD' A
#
# COMPACT_ATOMS: atom_id res chain seq x y z
N MET A 1 -5.03 12.01 3.21
CA MET A 1 -5.80 11.37 2.13
C MET A 1 -5.08 11.48 0.80
N LEU A 2 -4.99 10.37 0.09
CA LEU A 2 -4.38 10.39 -1.23
C LEU A 2 -5.29 11.11 -2.21
N SER A 3 -4.70 11.89 -3.10
CA SER A 3 -5.48 12.48 -4.17
C SER A 3 -5.94 11.37 -5.11
N LYS A 4 -6.99 11.65 -5.84
CA LYS A 4 -7.52 10.71 -6.82
C LYS A 4 -6.44 10.34 -7.83
N GLN A 5 -5.66 11.31 -8.25
CA GLN A 5 -4.61 11.12 -9.22
C GLN A 5 -3.52 10.20 -8.69
N THR A 6 -3.10 10.42 -7.45
CA THR A 6 -2.09 9.56 -6.83
C THR A 6 -2.60 8.12 -6.70
N LEU A 7 -3.85 7.97 -6.30
CA LEU A 7 -4.44 6.64 -6.16
C LEU A 7 -4.52 5.93 -7.51
N GLU A 8 -4.89 6.64 -8.57
CA GLU A 8 -4.94 6.07 -9.90
C GLU A 8 -3.58 5.54 -10.33
N HIS A 9 -2.53 6.31 -10.06
CA HIS A 9 -1.18 5.87 -10.41
C HIS A 9 -0.75 4.65 -9.58
N LEU A 10 -1.15 4.59 -8.33
CA LEU A 10 -0.85 3.41 -7.52
C LEU A 10 -1.56 2.16 -8.05
N LEU A 11 -2.80 2.32 -8.47
CA LEU A 11 -3.54 1.20 -9.04
C LEU A 11 -2.92 0.71 -10.34
N GLU A 12 -2.45 1.63 -11.17
CA GLU A 12 -1.73 1.27 -12.37
C GLU A 12 -0.43 0.55 -12.04
N ALA A 13 0.29 1.03 -11.04
CA ALA A 13 1.52 0.39 -10.61
C ALA A 13 1.27 -1.04 -10.14
N GLN A 14 0.19 -1.26 -9.39
CA GLN A 14 -0.18 -2.60 -8.97
C GLN A 14 -0.44 -3.50 -10.17
N SER A 15 -1.16 -2.99 -11.16
CA SER A 15 -1.47 -3.75 -12.36
C SER A 15 -0.20 -4.13 -13.11
N HIS A 16 0.71 -3.19 -13.26
CA HIS A 16 1.97 -3.44 -13.95
C HIS A 16 2.84 -4.43 -13.18
N LEU A 17 2.86 -4.34 -11.85
CA LEU A 17 3.62 -5.29 -11.05
C LEU A 17 3.06 -6.70 -11.15
N ARG A 18 1.74 -6.84 -11.18
CA ARG A 18 1.15 -8.17 -11.36
C ARG A 18 1.53 -8.76 -12.71
N ALA A 19 1.53 -7.93 -13.75
CA ALA A 19 1.96 -8.37 -15.06
C ALA A 19 3.43 -8.78 -15.06
N ALA A 20 4.26 -8.01 -14.37
CA ALA A 20 5.68 -8.34 -14.25
C ALA A 20 5.89 -9.66 -13.53
N ILE A 21 5.11 -9.91 -12.48
CA ILE A 21 5.19 -11.16 -11.73
C ILE A 21 4.83 -12.34 -12.62
N LYS A 22 3.80 -12.18 -13.44
CA LYS A 22 3.42 -13.24 -14.37
C LYS A 22 4.52 -13.55 -15.36
N CYS A 23 5.15 -12.51 -15.90
CA CYS A 23 6.27 -12.69 -16.82
C CYS A 23 7.44 -13.35 -16.12
N ALA A 24 7.73 -12.92 -14.89
CA ALA A 24 8.85 -13.47 -14.14
C ALA A 24 8.62 -14.95 -13.80
N ALA A 25 7.37 -15.33 -13.59
CA ALA A 25 7.05 -16.71 -13.25
C ALA A 25 7.44 -17.69 -14.35
N THR A 26 7.48 -17.21 -15.59
CA THR A 26 7.85 -18.08 -16.72
C THR A 26 9.29 -17.92 -17.17
N ASN A 27 9.92 -16.77 -16.88
CA ASN A 27 11.20 -16.45 -17.47
C ASN A 27 12.31 -16.20 -16.46
N GLU A 28 11.97 -15.94 -15.22
CA GLU A 28 12.96 -15.50 -14.25
C GLU A 28 13.09 -16.47 -13.09
N LYS A 29 14.11 -16.21 -12.28
CA LYS A 29 14.35 -17.02 -11.11
C LYS A 29 13.36 -16.66 -9.99
N GLU A 30 13.19 -17.60 -9.10
CA GLU A 30 12.27 -17.51 -7.98
C GLU A 30 12.50 -16.27 -7.12
N ASN A 31 13.75 -15.89 -6.93
CA ASN A 31 14.04 -14.73 -6.07
C ASN A 31 13.54 -13.42 -6.67
N ILE A 32 13.45 -13.33 -7.99
CA ILE A 32 12.90 -12.15 -8.65
C ILE A 32 11.40 -12.06 -8.39
N ILE A 33 10.71 -13.19 -8.48
CA ILE A 33 9.27 -13.24 -8.18
C ILE A 33 9.03 -12.80 -6.75
N HIS A 34 9.84 -13.28 -5.84
CA HIS A 34 9.73 -12.93 -4.43
C HIS A 34 9.90 -11.43 -4.20
N GLN A 35 10.90 -10.85 -4.84
CA GLN A 35 11.17 -9.42 -4.70
C GLN A 35 10.03 -8.58 -5.28
N LEU A 36 9.51 -8.96 -6.44
CA LEU A 36 8.39 -8.24 -7.05
C LEU A 36 7.14 -8.33 -6.20
N SER A 37 6.89 -9.50 -5.61
CA SER A 37 5.74 -9.69 -4.73
C SER A 37 5.83 -8.81 -3.51
N LYS A 38 7.03 -8.62 -2.99
CA LYS A 38 7.27 -7.76 -1.85
C LYS A 38 6.94 -6.30 -2.19
N ILE A 39 7.34 -5.85 -3.37
CA ILE A 39 7.02 -4.49 -3.81
C ILE A 39 5.52 -4.32 -3.93
N LEU A 40 4.83 -5.30 -4.50
CA LEU A 40 3.39 -5.24 -4.64
C LEU A 40 2.71 -5.14 -3.26
N LEU A 41 3.19 -5.92 -2.31
CA LEU A 41 2.66 -5.87 -0.95
C LEU A 41 2.87 -4.49 -0.33
N ASP A 42 4.02 -3.88 -0.58
CA ASP A 42 4.30 -2.54 -0.06
C ASP A 42 3.31 -1.52 -0.59
N ILE A 43 2.94 -1.62 -1.87
CA ILE A 43 1.94 -0.72 -2.45
C ILE A 43 0.59 -0.95 -1.80
N GLU A 44 0.20 -2.20 -1.62
CA GLU A 44 -1.08 -2.53 -0.99
C GLU A 44 -1.13 -2.03 0.45
N ASN A 45 -0.03 -2.16 1.16
CA ASN A 45 0.05 -1.67 2.53
C ASN A 45 -0.02 -0.15 2.60
N THR A 46 0.54 0.53 1.62
CA THR A 46 0.46 1.99 1.55
C THR A 46 -1.00 2.43 1.41
N LYS A 47 -1.77 1.75 0.58
CA LYS A 47 -3.18 2.06 0.41
C LYS A 47 -3.96 1.82 1.69
N LYS A 48 -3.69 0.70 2.35
CA LYS A 48 -4.36 0.38 3.62
C LYS A 48 -4.02 1.40 4.71
N PHE A 49 -2.77 1.81 4.75
CA PHE A 49 -2.34 2.81 5.71
C PHE A 49 -3.09 4.12 5.49
N GLU A 50 -3.24 4.51 4.24
CA GLU A 50 -3.96 5.73 3.90
C GLU A 50 -5.43 5.65 4.29
N GLU A 51 -6.06 4.51 4.06
CA GLU A 51 -7.43 4.29 4.48
C GLU A 51 -7.59 4.40 5.99
N LEU A 52 -6.63 3.84 6.72
CA LEU A 52 -6.64 3.93 8.17
C LEU A 52 -6.50 5.36 8.64
N MET A 53 -5.60 6.12 8.03
CA MET A 53 -5.41 7.52 8.38
C MET A 53 -6.66 8.33 8.11
N ASP A 54 -7.34 8.07 6.99
CA ASP A 54 -8.59 8.74 6.67
C ASP A 54 -9.66 8.46 7.73
N MET A 55 -9.76 7.23 8.17
CA MET A 55 -10.70 6.85 9.21
C MET A 55 -10.43 7.60 10.51
N LEU A 56 -9.16 7.78 10.83
CA LEU A 56 -8.78 8.49 12.05
C LEU A 56 -9.06 9.98 11.95
N GLU A 57 -8.85 10.55 10.78
CA GLU A 57 -9.14 11.96 10.56
C GLU A 57 -10.63 12.28 10.66
N ASP A 58 -11.46 11.32 10.31
CA ASP A 58 -12.92 11.49 10.40
C ASP A 58 -13.44 11.37 11.81
N ARG A 59 -12.61 10.94 12.76
CA ARG A 59 -13.04 10.77 14.13
C ARG A 59 -12.94 12.08 14.90
N LYS A 60 -13.66 12.11 16.02
CA LYS A 60 -13.59 13.27 16.90
C LYS A 60 -12.20 13.40 17.50
N PRO A 61 -11.80 14.64 17.83
CA PRO A 61 -10.47 14.87 18.39
C PRO A 61 -10.13 14.00 19.59
N GLY A 62 -11.09 13.68 20.40
CA GLY A 62 -10.85 12.83 21.56
C GLY A 62 -10.37 11.44 21.22
N SER A 63 -10.80 10.94 20.09
CA SER A 63 -10.40 9.61 19.64
C SER A 63 -8.96 9.59 19.13
N SER A 64 -8.52 10.70 18.57
CA SER A 64 -7.20 10.74 17.99
C SER A 64 -6.09 10.71 19.04
N GLY A 65 -6.39 11.08 20.26
CA GLY A 65 -5.42 11.00 21.34
C GLY A 65 -4.92 9.59 21.57
N SER A 66 -5.84 8.66 21.54
CA SER A 66 -5.52 7.26 21.71
C SER A 66 -4.64 6.74 20.58
N PHE A 67 -4.95 7.15 19.39
CA PHE A 67 -4.18 6.75 18.23
C PHE A 67 -2.79 7.38 18.24
N GLY A 68 -2.72 8.63 18.63
CA GLY A 68 -1.43 9.31 18.74
C GLY A 68 -0.50 8.60 19.68
N SER A 69 -1.02 8.12 20.80
CA SER A 69 -0.24 7.35 21.76
C SER A 69 0.30 6.08 21.12
N PHE A 70 -0.51 5.41 20.36
CA PHE A 70 -0.11 4.19 19.67
C PHE A 70 1.05 4.44 18.70
N LEU A 71 0.98 5.52 17.98
CA LEU A 71 2.04 5.85 17.01
C LEU A 71 3.29 6.41 17.66
N SER A 72 3.11 7.12 18.75
CA SER A 72 4.24 7.78 19.43
C SER A 72 5.11 6.79 20.19
N ASP A 73 4.53 5.73 20.61
CA ASP A 73 5.24 4.72 21.36
C ASP A 73 5.99 3.77 20.44
#